data_5e60d87ab91d116d35d67a4ecc61f63f
#
_entry.id   5e60d87ab91d116d35d67a4ecc61f63f
#
_cell.length_a   1.000
_cell.length_b   1.000
_cell.length_c   1.000
_cell.angle_alpha   90.00
_cell.angle_beta   90.00
_cell.angle_gamma   90.00
#
_symmetry.space_group_name_H-M   'P 1'
#
loop_
_entity.id
_entity.type
_entity.pdbx_description
1 polymer ?
#
loop_
_entity_poly.entity_id
_entity_poly.type
_entity_poly.pdbx_seq_one_letter_code
_entity_poly.pdbx_strand_id
1 'polypeptide(L)'
;DDPRTPYGLIRAVADCLGDDAIIATEVGQHQMWVAQAYPLRRPRQWLTSGGLGTMGFGVPAAIGAALAQPERTTVCFTGDGSILMNIQELATAAEEGANVKIVLMNNASLGLVFQQQTLFYGERIFSSKFKGVPDFIKIAEGFGWRTLDLDTADDPRAALAEVFAQPGPAFIHASIDRHEQVLPMVAPGGANKDMIGG
;
A
#
# COMPACT_ATOMS: atom_id res chain seq x y z
N ASP A 1 10.34 -1.57 -15.43
CA ASP A 1 9.13 -1.04 -14.77
C ASP A 1 9.51 0.17 -13.93
N ASP A 2 8.80 1.30 -14.10
CA ASP A 2 9.02 2.54 -13.35
C ASP A 2 8.44 2.40 -11.93
N PRO A 3 9.23 2.60 -10.86
CA PRO A 3 8.75 2.56 -9.48
C PRO A 3 7.68 3.62 -9.13
N ARG A 4 7.42 4.57 -10.01
CA ARG A 4 6.35 5.56 -9.85
C ARG A 4 4.99 5.08 -10.38
N THR A 5 4.93 3.88 -10.98
CA THR A 5 3.67 3.23 -11.35
C THR A 5 3.27 2.19 -10.29
N PRO A 6 1.98 1.85 -10.14
CA PRO A 6 1.53 0.89 -9.13
C PRO A 6 2.27 -0.45 -9.19
N TYR A 7 2.31 -1.05 -10.37
CA TYR A 7 2.97 -2.35 -10.55
C TYR A 7 4.49 -2.26 -10.44
N GLY A 8 5.08 -1.17 -10.96
CA GLY A 8 6.52 -0.93 -10.89
C GLY A 8 7.00 -0.74 -9.45
N LEU A 9 6.24 0.00 -8.62
CA LEU A 9 6.53 0.18 -7.20
C LEU A 9 6.49 -1.15 -6.44
N ILE A 10 5.42 -1.94 -6.63
CA ILE A 10 5.26 -3.23 -5.94
C ILE A 10 6.41 -4.18 -6.30
N ARG A 11 6.82 -4.23 -7.58
CA ARG A 11 7.95 -5.05 -8.02
C ARG A 11 9.29 -4.53 -7.49
N ALA A 12 9.50 -3.21 -7.51
CA ALA A 12 10.71 -2.61 -6.95
C ALA A 12 10.86 -2.88 -5.45
N VAL A 13 9.76 -2.84 -4.70
CA VAL A 13 9.73 -3.25 -3.28
C VAL A 13 10.03 -4.74 -3.15
N ALA A 14 9.43 -5.59 -3.99
CA ALA A 14 9.69 -7.03 -3.95
C ALA A 14 11.16 -7.37 -4.25
N ASP A 15 11.81 -6.63 -5.16
CA ASP A 15 13.24 -6.80 -5.47
C ASP A 15 14.17 -6.47 -4.28
N CYS A 16 13.70 -5.65 -3.33
CA CYS A 16 14.43 -5.31 -2.10
C CYS A 16 14.27 -6.37 -0.98
N LEU A 17 13.44 -7.38 -1.18
CA LEU A 17 13.00 -8.31 -0.14
C LEU A 17 13.40 -9.75 -0.44
N GLY A 18 13.63 -10.53 0.62
CA GLY A 18 13.75 -11.98 0.53
C GLY A 18 12.40 -12.68 0.34
N ASP A 19 12.45 -13.96 -0.04
CA ASP A 19 11.25 -14.80 -0.25
C ASP A 19 10.41 -15.04 1.01
N ASP A 20 10.89 -14.64 2.17
CA ASP A 20 10.23 -14.84 3.46
C ASP A 20 9.60 -13.57 4.04
N ALA A 21 9.73 -12.43 3.37
CA ALA A 21 9.08 -11.18 3.80
C ALA A 21 7.57 -11.37 4.03
N ILE A 22 7.03 -10.68 5.02
CA ILE A 22 5.58 -10.69 5.29
C ILE A 22 4.96 -9.46 4.64
N ILE A 23 3.90 -9.66 3.87
CA ILE A 23 3.17 -8.61 3.19
C ILE A 23 1.83 -8.41 3.85
N ALA A 24 1.53 -7.20 4.24
CA ALA A 24 0.20 -6.78 4.66
C ALA A 24 -0.38 -5.79 3.66
N THR A 25 -1.68 -5.79 3.49
CA THR A 25 -2.36 -4.78 2.68
C THR A 25 -3.54 -4.19 3.43
N GLU A 26 -3.67 -2.89 3.31
CA GLU A 26 -4.93 -2.23 3.53
C GLU A 26 -5.92 -2.58 2.42
N VAL A 27 -7.11 -1.99 2.45
CA VAL A 27 -8.18 -2.26 1.48
C VAL A 27 -8.32 -1.11 0.49
N GLY A 28 -8.30 -1.44 -0.80
CA GLY A 28 -8.39 -0.49 -1.92
C GLY A 28 -7.71 -1.00 -3.19
N GLN A 29 -7.43 -0.10 -4.14
CA GLN A 29 -6.73 -0.46 -5.38
C GLN A 29 -5.35 -1.08 -5.09
N HIS A 30 -4.61 -0.53 -4.12
CA HIS A 30 -3.29 -1.05 -3.71
C HIS A 30 -3.34 -2.53 -3.27
N GLN A 31 -4.41 -2.97 -2.59
CA GLN A 31 -4.62 -4.37 -2.24
C GLN A 31 -4.68 -5.26 -3.49
N MET A 32 -5.44 -4.83 -4.49
CA MET A 32 -5.64 -5.57 -5.73
C MET A 32 -4.38 -5.56 -6.60
N TRP A 33 -3.67 -4.43 -6.71
CA TRP A 33 -2.38 -4.37 -7.40
C TRP A 33 -1.33 -5.28 -6.76
N VAL A 34 -1.28 -5.34 -5.41
CA VAL A 34 -0.39 -6.27 -4.70
C VAL A 34 -0.75 -7.72 -5.00
N ALA A 35 -2.04 -8.07 -4.99
CA ALA A 35 -2.51 -9.41 -5.35
C ALA A 35 -2.10 -9.83 -6.78
N GLN A 36 -2.04 -8.87 -7.71
CA GLN A 36 -1.68 -9.11 -9.10
C GLN A 36 -0.17 -9.11 -9.36
N ALA A 37 0.62 -8.29 -8.64
CA ALA A 37 2.00 -8.01 -8.99
C ALA A 37 3.04 -8.58 -8.03
N TYR A 38 2.71 -8.75 -6.73
CA TYR A 38 3.68 -9.21 -5.75
C TYR A 38 3.92 -10.73 -5.88
N PRO A 39 5.18 -11.18 -5.97
CA PRO A 39 5.51 -12.60 -6.15
C PRO A 39 5.42 -13.37 -4.83
N LEU A 40 4.22 -13.66 -4.35
CA LEU A 40 4.00 -14.46 -3.14
C LEU A 40 4.57 -15.87 -3.32
N ARG A 41 5.51 -16.27 -2.45
CA ARG A 41 6.26 -17.53 -2.56
C ARG A 41 5.87 -18.58 -1.52
N ARG A 42 5.26 -18.16 -0.39
CA ARG A 42 4.98 -19.03 0.75
C ARG A 42 3.54 -18.90 1.24
N PRO A 43 2.95 -19.97 1.77
CA PRO A 43 1.67 -19.88 2.49
C PRO A 43 1.77 -18.91 3.67
N ARG A 44 0.67 -18.19 3.96
CA ARG A 44 0.57 -17.23 5.05
C ARG A 44 1.57 -16.07 4.98
N GLN A 45 2.07 -15.77 3.79
CA GLN A 45 2.96 -14.64 3.54
C GLN A 45 2.19 -13.32 3.40
N TRP A 46 0.91 -13.38 3.08
CA TRP A 46 0.07 -12.21 2.83
C TRP A 46 -1.07 -12.11 3.85
N LEU A 47 -1.12 -10.96 4.55
CA LEU A 47 -2.14 -10.59 5.52
C LEU A 47 -3.06 -9.55 4.89
N THR A 48 -4.34 -9.86 4.74
CA THR A 48 -5.29 -8.95 4.09
C THR A 48 -6.71 -9.20 4.59
N SER A 49 -7.52 -8.14 4.67
CA SER A 49 -8.94 -8.25 4.98
C SER A 49 -9.74 -8.62 3.72
N GLY A 50 -9.56 -9.87 3.25
CA GLY A 50 -10.18 -10.35 2.02
C GLY A 50 -11.68 -10.66 2.13
N GLY A 51 -12.20 -10.89 3.32
CA GLY A 51 -13.60 -11.20 3.56
C GLY A 51 -14.46 -9.94 3.73
N LEU A 52 -14.18 -9.14 4.75
CA LEU A 52 -14.96 -7.93 5.07
C LEU A 52 -14.49 -6.68 4.33
N GLY A 53 -13.24 -6.66 3.83
CA GLY A 53 -12.69 -5.49 3.18
C GLY A 53 -12.53 -4.30 4.14
N THR A 54 -11.97 -4.54 5.32
CA THR A 54 -11.88 -3.52 6.37
C THR A 54 -10.70 -2.60 6.12
N MET A 55 -10.96 -1.33 5.80
CA MET A 55 -9.95 -0.27 5.83
C MET A 55 -9.47 -0.07 7.27
N GLY A 56 -8.15 0.11 7.46
CA GLY A 56 -7.52 0.18 8.78
C GLY A 56 -7.02 -1.16 9.33
N PHE A 57 -7.15 -2.26 8.58
CA PHE A 57 -6.65 -3.58 8.98
C PHE A 57 -5.13 -3.73 8.80
N GLY A 58 -4.58 -3.21 7.71
CA GLY A 58 -3.24 -3.56 7.23
C GLY A 58 -2.12 -3.07 8.13
N VAL A 59 -2.16 -1.82 8.59
CA VAL A 59 -1.11 -1.22 9.43
C VAL A 59 -1.01 -1.96 10.77
N PRO A 60 -2.09 -2.13 11.57
CA PRO A 60 -2.01 -2.88 12.83
C PRO A 60 -1.59 -4.35 12.62
N ALA A 61 -2.08 -4.99 11.55
CA ALA A 61 -1.70 -6.36 11.23
C ALA A 61 -0.20 -6.50 10.88
N ALA A 62 0.34 -5.52 10.15
CA ALA A 62 1.77 -5.48 9.83
C ALA A 62 2.64 -5.28 11.08
N ILE A 63 2.24 -4.38 11.97
CA ILE A 63 2.94 -4.17 13.26
C ILE A 63 2.93 -5.45 14.07
N GLY A 64 1.76 -6.09 14.24
CA GLY A 64 1.66 -7.36 14.95
C GLY A 64 2.51 -8.47 14.34
N ALA A 65 2.57 -8.54 13.00
CA ALA A 65 3.41 -9.51 12.30
C ALA A 65 4.91 -9.24 12.49
N ALA A 66 5.33 -7.97 12.43
CA ALA A 66 6.73 -7.58 12.69
C ALA A 66 7.17 -7.91 14.11
N LEU A 67 6.31 -7.71 15.10
CA LEU A 67 6.59 -8.06 16.50
C LEU A 67 6.61 -9.58 16.71
N ALA A 68 5.73 -10.31 16.03
CA ALA A 68 5.68 -11.77 16.12
C ALA A 68 6.81 -12.48 15.38
N GLN A 69 7.41 -11.83 14.38
CA GLN A 69 8.44 -12.37 13.50
C GLN A 69 9.55 -11.33 13.25
N PRO A 70 10.30 -10.91 14.29
CA PRO A 70 11.24 -9.78 14.19
C PRO A 70 12.39 -10.01 13.22
N GLU A 71 12.72 -11.26 12.91
CA GLU A 71 13.76 -11.61 11.92
C GLU A 71 13.31 -11.36 10.47
N ARG A 72 12.01 -11.21 10.23
CA ARG A 72 11.44 -11.07 8.90
C ARG A 72 11.05 -9.62 8.66
N THR A 73 11.39 -9.10 7.50
CA THR A 73 10.89 -7.78 7.11
C THR A 73 9.39 -7.86 6.82
N THR A 74 8.63 -7.00 7.47
CA THR A 74 7.20 -6.86 7.20
C THR A 74 6.93 -5.57 6.41
N VAL A 75 6.16 -5.68 5.33
CA VAL A 75 5.77 -4.54 4.50
C VAL A 75 4.26 -4.40 4.48
N CYS A 76 3.76 -3.20 4.72
CA CYS A 76 2.35 -2.86 4.54
C CYS A 76 2.16 -1.92 3.36
N PHE A 77 1.45 -2.38 2.34
CA PHE A 77 0.98 -1.49 1.27
C PHE A 77 -0.36 -0.88 1.69
N THR A 78 -0.45 0.44 1.64
CA THR A 78 -1.63 1.20 2.06
C THR A 78 -1.99 2.29 1.06
N GLY A 79 -3.22 2.77 1.12
CA GLY A 79 -3.68 3.97 0.42
C GLY A 79 -3.91 5.11 1.40
N ASP A 80 -3.99 6.32 0.87
CA ASP A 80 -4.18 7.56 1.62
C ASP A 80 -5.45 7.59 2.48
N GLY A 81 -6.55 7.02 2.00
CA GLY A 81 -7.77 6.88 2.78
C GLY A 81 -7.69 5.80 3.87
N SER A 82 -7.02 4.69 3.57
CA SER A 82 -6.94 3.55 4.50
C SER A 82 -6.02 3.83 5.69
N ILE A 83 -4.87 4.45 5.45
CA ILE A 83 -3.91 4.73 6.53
C ILE A 83 -4.47 5.67 7.58
N LEU A 84 -5.36 6.58 7.19
CA LEU A 84 -6.00 7.52 8.12
C LEU A 84 -6.93 6.84 9.13
N MET A 85 -7.32 5.58 8.90
CA MET A 85 -8.17 4.83 9.83
C MET A 85 -7.43 4.47 11.13
N ASN A 86 -6.10 4.22 11.05
CA ASN A 86 -5.28 3.79 12.17
C ASN A 86 -3.87 4.42 12.14
N ILE A 87 -3.74 5.65 11.66
CA ILE A 87 -2.45 6.33 11.54
C ILE A 87 -1.73 6.51 12.87
N GLN A 88 -2.47 6.56 13.98
CA GLN A 88 -1.91 6.67 15.34
C GLN A 88 -1.06 5.44 15.73
N GLU A 89 -1.24 4.29 15.06
CA GLU A 89 -0.45 3.08 15.33
C GLU A 89 1.01 3.22 14.87
N LEU A 90 1.35 4.28 14.13
CA LEU A 90 2.74 4.63 13.89
C LEU A 90 3.50 4.87 15.21
N ALA A 91 2.82 5.39 16.23
CA ALA A 91 3.40 5.54 17.57
C ALA A 91 3.78 4.18 18.17
N THR A 92 2.86 3.21 18.12
CA THR A 92 3.09 1.84 18.62
C THR A 92 4.30 1.19 17.93
N ALA A 93 4.38 1.28 16.61
CA ALA A 93 5.48 0.70 15.84
C ALA A 93 6.84 1.38 16.16
N ALA A 94 6.83 2.69 16.38
CA ALA A 94 8.05 3.42 16.77
C ALA A 94 8.50 3.05 18.18
N GLU A 95 7.58 2.98 19.15
CA GLU A 95 7.87 2.61 20.55
C GLU A 95 8.44 1.20 20.65
N GLU A 96 7.87 0.25 19.92
CA GLU A 96 8.29 -1.15 19.91
C GLU A 96 9.49 -1.43 18.99
N GLY A 97 9.96 -0.45 18.21
CA GLY A 97 11.04 -0.63 17.24
C GLY A 97 10.73 -1.67 16.18
N ALA A 98 9.45 -1.83 15.81
CA ALA A 98 8.98 -2.86 14.90
C ALA A 98 9.64 -2.74 13.53
N ASN A 99 10.16 -3.86 12.98
CA ASN A 99 10.77 -3.88 11.64
C ASN A 99 9.69 -3.93 10.56
N VAL A 100 8.93 -2.86 10.47
CA VAL A 100 7.83 -2.68 9.51
C VAL A 100 8.11 -1.54 8.54
N LYS A 101 7.86 -1.76 7.26
CA LYS A 101 7.93 -0.75 6.21
C LYS A 101 6.51 -0.45 5.71
N ILE A 102 6.09 0.80 5.78
CA ILE A 102 4.79 1.21 5.21
C ILE A 102 5.04 1.87 3.87
N VAL A 103 4.41 1.34 2.83
CA VAL A 103 4.43 1.87 1.48
C VAL A 103 3.07 2.49 1.17
N LEU A 104 3.01 3.81 1.23
CA LEU A 104 1.82 4.58 0.93
C LEU A 104 1.73 4.87 -0.56
N MET A 105 0.70 4.32 -1.19
CA MET A 105 0.32 4.58 -2.59
C MET A 105 -0.77 5.66 -2.60
N ASN A 106 -0.35 6.91 -2.71
CA ASN A 106 -1.21 8.09 -2.54
C ASN A 106 -1.76 8.57 -3.89
N ASN A 107 -3.05 8.43 -4.12
CA ASN A 107 -3.73 8.93 -5.32
C ASN A 107 -4.76 10.05 -5.02
N ALA A 108 -4.73 10.60 -3.82
CA ALA A 108 -5.64 11.63 -3.33
C ALA A 108 -7.12 11.26 -3.51
N SER A 109 -7.46 9.98 -3.28
CA SER A 109 -8.84 9.48 -3.44
C SER A 109 -9.08 8.14 -2.74
N LEU A 110 -10.35 7.83 -2.50
CA LEU A 110 -10.79 6.45 -2.30
C LEU A 110 -10.80 5.76 -3.67
N GLY A 111 -9.61 5.37 -4.14
CA GLY A 111 -9.34 5.02 -5.53
C GLY A 111 -10.23 3.91 -6.09
N LEU A 112 -10.52 2.85 -5.31
CA LEU A 112 -11.42 1.79 -5.76
C LEU A 112 -12.85 2.29 -5.93
N VAL A 113 -13.33 3.15 -5.03
CA VAL A 113 -14.66 3.78 -5.15
C VAL A 113 -14.70 4.70 -6.36
N PHE A 114 -13.67 5.53 -6.54
CA PHE A 114 -13.52 6.39 -7.70
C PHE A 114 -13.56 5.60 -9.02
N GLN A 115 -12.78 4.52 -9.11
CA GLN A 115 -12.76 3.64 -10.28
C GLN A 115 -14.14 3.02 -10.57
N GLN A 116 -14.83 2.52 -9.54
CA GLN A 116 -16.17 1.96 -9.70
C GLN A 116 -17.18 3.03 -10.16
N GLN A 117 -17.14 4.23 -9.58
CA GLN A 117 -18.01 5.34 -10.01
C GLN A 117 -17.77 5.72 -11.48
N THR A 118 -16.50 5.70 -11.91
CA THR A 118 -16.14 5.96 -13.30
C THR A 118 -16.65 4.88 -14.23
N LEU A 119 -16.39 3.61 -13.91
CA LEU A 119 -16.66 2.50 -14.82
C LEU A 119 -18.14 2.07 -14.85
N PHE A 120 -18.82 2.09 -13.69
CA PHE A 120 -20.13 1.44 -13.56
C PHE A 120 -21.29 2.39 -13.22
N TYR A 121 -20.99 3.65 -12.85
CA TYR A 121 -22.02 4.59 -12.38
C TYR A 121 -22.10 5.86 -13.24
N GLY A 122 -21.67 5.79 -14.52
CA GLY A 122 -21.78 6.89 -15.48
C GLY A 122 -20.99 8.13 -15.05
N GLU A 123 -19.79 7.92 -14.50
CA GLU A 123 -18.89 9.00 -14.04
C GLU A 123 -19.49 9.92 -12.98
N ARG A 124 -20.50 9.45 -12.25
CA ARG A 124 -21.11 10.21 -11.16
C ARG A 124 -20.21 10.16 -9.92
N ILE A 125 -19.12 10.92 -9.98
CA ILE A 125 -18.11 10.95 -8.94
C ILE A 125 -18.61 11.74 -7.73
N PHE A 126 -18.75 11.07 -6.60
CA PHE A 126 -19.23 11.68 -5.35
C PHE A 126 -18.43 11.19 -4.14
N SER A 127 -17.88 12.11 -3.37
CA SER A 127 -17.16 11.89 -2.09
C SER A 127 -15.98 10.91 -2.16
N SER A 128 -15.48 10.55 -3.34
CA SER A 128 -14.32 9.65 -3.51
C SER A 128 -13.01 10.38 -3.81
N LYS A 129 -13.07 11.69 -4.09
CA LYS A 129 -11.88 12.54 -4.28
C LYS A 129 -11.63 13.36 -3.03
N PHE A 130 -10.37 13.39 -2.58
CA PHE A 130 -9.97 14.29 -1.51
C PHE A 130 -9.70 15.68 -2.06
N LYS A 131 -10.14 16.72 -1.34
CA LYS A 131 -9.87 18.13 -1.68
C LYS A 131 -8.46 18.55 -1.26
N GLY A 132 -7.88 17.85 -0.31
CA GLY A 132 -6.52 18.01 0.18
C GLY A 132 -6.10 16.73 0.88
N VAL A 133 -4.83 16.43 0.83
CA VAL A 133 -4.21 15.27 1.49
C VAL A 133 -3.28 15.78 2.58
N PRO A 134 -3.21 15.12 3.73
CA PRO A 134 -2.22 15.43 4.74
C PRO A 134 -0.80 15.26 4.20
N ASP A 135 0.15 15.99 4.75
CA ASP A 135 1.56 15.73 4.53
C ASP A 135 1.96 14.48 5.33
N PHE A 136 1.84 13.32 4.70
CA PHE A 136 2.09 12.04 5.35
C PHE A 136 3.55 11.85 5.76
N ILE A 137 4.49 12.46 5.04
CA ILE A 137 5.91 12.44 5.39
C ILE A 137 6.10 13.14 6.74
N LYS A 138 5.61 14.37 6.90
CA LYS A 138 5.72 15.09 8.18
C LYS A 138 4.98 14.40 9.32
N ILE A 139 3.87 13.75 9.04
CA ILE A 139 3.16 12.97 10.05
C ILE A 139 4.03 11.81 10.53
N ALA A 140 4.61 11.03 9.62
CA ALA A 140 5.48 9.91 9.97
C ALA A 140 6.75 10.37 10.70
N GLU A 141 7.36 11.47 10.26
CA GLU A 141 8.49 12.11 10.96
C GLU A 141 8.11 12.54 12.37
N GLY A 142 6.88 13.08 12.56
CA GLY A 142 6.36 13.44 13.88
C GLY A 142 6.23 12.26 14.85
N PHE A 143 6.06 11.04 14.33
CA PHE A 143 6.10 9.80 15.10
C PHE A 143 7.52 9.19 15.23
N GLY A 144 8.55 9.87 14.70
CA GLY A 144 9.94 9.41 14.78
C GLY A 144 10.33 8.36 13.73
N TRP A 145 9.54 8.21 12.67
CA TRP A 145 9.83 7.27 11.60
C TRP A 145 10.89 7.83 10.63
N ARG A 146 11.71 6.93 10.09
CA ARG A 146 12.49 7.23 8.88
C ARG A 146 11.53 7.34 7.71
N THR A 147 11.72 8.35 6.87
CA THR A 147 10.83 8.61 5.73
C THR A 147 11.57 8.58 4.41
N LEU A 148 10.86 8.23 3.35
CA LEU A 148 11.30 8.33 1.96
C LEU A 148 10.14 8.84 1.12
N ASP A 149 10.33 9.98 0.47
CA ASP A 149 9.41 10.47 -0.56
C ASP A 149 9.97 10.12 -1.96
N LEU A 150 9.36 9.15 -2.61
CA LEU A 150 9.78 8.69 -3.93
C LEU A 150 9.54 9.73 -5.03
N ASP A 151 8.66 10.70 -4.80
CA ASP A 151 8.38 11.74 -5.78
C ASP A 151 9.58 12.68 -5.95
N THR A 152 10.40 12.80 -4.91
CA THR A 152 11.60 13.68 -4.89
C THR A 152 12.91 12.92 -5.06
N ALA A 153 12.87 11.58 -5.10
CA ALA A 153 14.07 10.77 -5.23
C ALA A 153 14.64 10.82 -6.66
N ASP A 154 15.93 11.11 -6.80
CA ASP A 154 16.63 11.09 -8.09
C ASP A 154 16.65 9.68 -8.70
N ASP A 155 16.94 8.66 -7.86
CA ASP A 155 16.88 7.24 -8.21
C ASP A 155 15.96 6.51 -7.21
N PRO A 156 14.68 6.32 -7.54
CA PRO A 156 13.73 5.66 -6.68
C PRO A 156 14.11 4.22 -6.30
N ARG A 157 14.78 3.47 -7.20
CA ARG A 157 15.19 2.09 -6.90
C ARG A 157 16.33 2.04 -5.90
N ALA A 158 17.33 2.88 -6.08
CA ALA A 158 18.44 3.00 -5.13
C ALA A 158 17.95 3.47 -3.76
N ALA A 159 17.05 4.46 -3.71
CA ALA A 159 16.47 4.97 -2.47
C ALA A 159 15.64 3.90 -1.73
N LEU A 160 14.84 3.11 -2.45
CA LEU A 160 14.13 1.96 -1.87
C LEU A 160 15.13 0.96 -1.29
N ALA A 161 16.14 0.54 -2.05
CA ALA A 161 17.13 -0.43 -1.58
C ALA A 161 17.84 0.05 -0.30
N GLU A 162 18.18 1.33 -0.21
CA GLU A 162 18.78 1.93 0.98
C GLU A 162 17.86 1.84 2.21
N VAL A 163 16.58 2.21 2.07
CA VAL A 163 15.61 2.18 3.16
C VAL A 163 15.32 0.74 3.61
N PHE A 164 15.19 -0.20 2.67
CA PHE A 164 14.92 -1.59 2.99
C PHE A 164 16.12 -2.32 3.63
N ALA A 165 17.35 -1.88 3.35
CA ALA A 165 18.56 -2.43 3.98
C ALA A 165 18.68 -2.08 5.47
N GLN A 166 17.90 -1.13 5.97
CA GLN A 166 18.00 -0.68 7.37
C GLN A 166 16.88 -1.28 8.23
N PRO A 167 17.20 -1.75 9.45
CA PRO A 167 16.18 -2.28 10.37
C PRO A 167 15.29 -1.16 10.94
N GLY A 168 14.17 -1.58 11.54
CA GLY A 168 13.22 -0.68 12.20
C GLY A 168 12.18 -0.09 11.26
N PRO A 169 11.30 0.78 11.78
CA PRO A 169 10.18 1.30 11.03
C PRO A 169 10.63 2.32 9.97
N ALA A 170 10.03 2.24 8.78
CA ALA A 170 10.20 3.24 7.73
C ALA A 170 8.91 3.47 6.96
N PHE A 171 8.69 4.71 6.56
CA PHE A 171 7.51 5.17 5.84
C PHE A 171 7.92 5.67 4.46
N ILE A 172 7.40 5.04 3.42
CA ILE A 172 7.66 5.33 2.02
C ILE A 172 6.39 5.91 1.40
N HIS A 173 6.49 7.10 0.85
CA HIS A 173 5.43 7.77 0.11
C HIS A 173 5.70 7.69 -1.39
N ALA A 174 4.65 7.39 -2.17
CA ALA A 174 4.67 7.47 -3.63
C ALA A 174 3.33 8.04 -4.12
N SER A 175 3.37 9.10 -4.90
CA SER A 175 2.20 9.57 -5.63
C SER A 175 1.86 8.63 -6.76
N ILE A 176 0.59 8.25 -6.84
CA ILE A 176 0.02 7.43 -7.92
C ILE A 176 -1.00 8.27 -8.69
N ASP A 177 -0.98 8.19 -10.01
CA ASP A 177 -2.02 8.87 -10.80
C ASP A 177 -3.39 8.32 -10.40
N ARG A 178 -4.32 9.22 -10.09
CA ARG A 178 -5.70 8.89 -9.72
C ARG A 178 -6.43 8.07 -10.79
N HIS A 179 -6.02 8.22 -12.04
CA HIS A 179 -6.64 7.54 -13.17
C HIS A 179 -6.06 6.14 -13.42
N GLU A 180 -5.05 5.74 -12.67
CA GLU A 180 -4.57 4.35 -12.67
C GLU A 180 -5.70 3.41 -12.22
N GLN A 181 -5.89 2.35 -12.99
CA GLN A 181 -6.96 1.40 -12.77
C GLN A 181 -6.44 0.01 -12.42
N VAL A 182 -7.21 -0.69 -11.60
CA VAL A 182 -7.02 -2.13 -11.39
C VAL A 182 -7.77 -2.86 -12.49
N LEU A 183 -7.03 -3.49 -13.39
CA LEU A 183 -7.58 -4.30 -14.46
C LEU A 183 -6.82 -5.64 -14.55
N PRO A 184 -7.45 -6.75 -14.96
CA PRO A 184 -8.88 -6.87 -15.28
C PRO A 184 -9.80 -6.75 -14.07
N MET A 185 -11.05 -6.32 -14.28
CA MET A 185 -12.06 -6.17 -13.23
C MET A 185 -13.39 -6.77 -13.69
N VAL A 186 -14.10 -7.40 -12.75
CA VAL A 186 -15.48 -7.90 -12.97
C VAL A 186 -16.47 -6.85 -12.48
N ALA A 187 -17.43 -6.49 -13.31
CA ALA A 187 -18.50 -5.59 -12.93
C ALA A 187 -19.35 -6.18 -11.78
N PRO A 188 -19.92 -5.35 -10.88
CA PRO A 188 -20.80 -5.82 -9.83
C PRO A 188 -21.92 -6.72 -10.38
N GLY A 189 -22.04 -7.94 -9.86
CA GLY A 189 -23.01 -8.94 -10.34
C GLY A 189 -22.66 -9.66 -11.65
N GLY A 190 -21.51 -9.33 -12.24
CA GLY A 190 -21.01 -9.98 -13.46
C GLY A 190 -20.33 -11.33 -13.18
N ALA A 191 -20.11 -12.11 -14.24
CA ALA A 191 -19.34 -13.35 -14.17
C ALA A 191 -17.87 -13.12 -14.54
N ASN A 192 -16.96 -13.96 -14.08
CA ASN A 192 -15.52 -13.84 -14.38
C ASN A 192 -15.21 -13.84 -15.88
N LYS A 193 -16.02 -14.53 -16.69
CA LYS A 193 -15.89 -14.52 -18.16
C LYS A 193 -16.20 -13.16 -18.81
N ASP A 194 -16.89 -12.27 -18.08
CA ASP A 194 -17.33 -10.96 -18.56
C ASP A 194 -16.46 -9.84 -17.97
N MET A 195 -15.22 -10.17 -17.55
CA MET A 195 -14.28 -9.18 -17.02
C MET A 195 -13.88 -8.16 -18.09
N ILE A 196 -13.66 -6.93 -17.65
CA ILE A 196 -13.18 -5.82 -18.49
C ILE A 196 -11.67 -5.64 -18.34
N GLY A 197 -11.00 -5.22 -19.41
CA GLY A 197 -9.55 -4.95 -19.39
C GLY A 197 -8.66 -6.20 -19.38
N GLY A 198 -9.20 -7.36 -19.81
CA GLY A 198 -8.46 -8.60 -19.96
C GLY A 198 -8.02 -8.84 -21.39
#